data_74c6c2b76dd846174693c72b649dfb3b
#
_entry.id   74c6c2b76dd846174693c72b649dfb3b
#
_cell.length_a   1.000
_cell.length_b   1.000
_cell.length_c   1.000
_cell.angle_alpha   90.00
_cell.angle_beta   90.00
_cell.angle_gamma   90.00
#
_symmetry.space_group_name_H-M   'P 1'
#
loop_
_entity.id
_entity.type
_entity.pdbx_description
1 polymer ?
#
loop_
_entity_poly.entity_id
_entity_poly.type
_entity_poly.pdbx_seq_one_letter_code
_entity_poly.pdbx_strand_id
1 'polypeptide(L)'
;MLFQELEDIQCACQIGRIITVVVVLETRRVHGTLFMQRKILPLITPAARALVEKHRLQGDTLLIITATNRFITEPIAAEFGIPNLIATEPEEIHGHFTGKVAGTPSYREGKVQRLHTWLHAHQQNLAGSWFYSDSHNDLPLLSQVDHPVAVNADPVLTAHALRLGWPAIHLE
;
A
#
# COMPACT_ATOMS: atom_id res chain seq x y z
N MET A 1 24.51 -4.03 1.64
CA MET A 1 23.39 -4.80 1.11
C MET A 1 22.09 -4.18 1.64
N LEU A 2 21.91 -2.87 1.43
CA LEU A 2 20.79 -2.05 1.94
C LEU A 2 20.42 -0.94 0.92
N PHE A 3 20.84 -1.10 -0.34
CA PHE A 3 20.66 -0.07 -1.37
C PHE A 3 19.68 -0.45 -2.47
N GLN A 4 19.06 -1.62 -2.38
CA GLN A 4 18.23 -2.21 -3.44
C GLN A 4 16.72 -2.19 -3.16
N GLU A 5 16.29 -1.69 -2.01
CA GLU A 5 14.87 -1.74 -1.60
C GLU A 5 14.14 -0.40 -1.71
N LEU A 6 14.73 0.55 -2.43
CA LEU A 6 14.18 1.90 -2.55
C LEU A 6 13.33 2.17 -3.77
N GLU A 7 13.26 1.27 -4.69
CA GLU A 7 12.76 1.59 -6.03
C GLU A 7 11.25 1.42 -6.20
N ASP A 8 10.52 1.05 -5.12
CA ASP A 8 9.12 0.73 -5.28
C ASP A 8 8.20 1.60 -4.41
N ILE A 9 7.78 2.75 -4.88
CA ILE A 9 6.63 3.46 -4.34
C ILE A 9 5.44 3.20 -5.23
N GLN A 10 4.40 2.56 -4.71
CA GLN A 10 3.17 2.32 -5.48
C GLN A 10 1.92 2.12 -4.62
N CYS A 11 0.94 2.11 -5.15
CA CYS A 11 -0.31 2.76 -5.28
C CYS A 11 -1.58 1.95 -4.90
N ALA A 12 -2.63 2.37 -4.81
CA ALA A 12 -3.87 2.52 -4.05
C ALA A 12 -5.07 1.56 -4.27
N CYS A 13 -5.85 1.21 -3.27
CA CYS A 13 -6.93 0.23 -3.31
C CYS A 13 -8.19 0.51 -2.47
N GLN A 14 -9.29 -0.18 -2.62
CA GLN A 14 -10.56 0.26 -2.10
C GLN A 14 -11.57 -0.81 -1.66
N ILE A 15 -12.28 -0.66 -0.55
CA ILE A 15 -13.33 -1.57 -0.11
C ILE A 15 -14.55 -0.84 0.40
N GLY A 16 -15.68 -1.46 0.26
CA GLY A 16 -16.97 -1.21 0.64
C GLY A 16 -17.45 -0.02 0.10
N ARG A 17 -16.49 0.31 -0.39
CA ARG A 17 -15.25 0.02 -1.14
C ARG A 17 -14.00 0.57 -0.44
N ILE A 18 -12.86 -0.12 -0.38
CA ILE A 18 -11.57 0.28 0.22
C ILE A 18 -10.53 0.54 -0.87
N ILE A 19 -9.66 1.54 -0.73
CA ILE A 19 -8.44 1.67 -1.54
C ILE A 19 -7.20 1.41 -0.74
N THR A 20 -6.32 0.58 -1.22
CA THR A 20 -4.97 0.37 -0.68
C THR A 20 -3.93 1.09 -1.53
N VAL A 21 -3.07 1.87 -0.93
CA VAL A 21 -1.86 2.43 -1.54
C VAL A 21 -0.66 1.63 -1.06
N VAL A 22 0.07 1.00 -1.96
CA VAL A 22 1.38 0.44 -1.66
C VAL A 22 2.41 1.52 -1.88
N VAL A 23 3.16 1.87 -0.85
CA VAL A 23 4.28 2.78 -0.96
C VAL A 23 5.51 2.08 -0.42
N VAL A 24 6.49 1.86 -1.26
CA VAL A 24 7.79 1.32 -0.86
C VAL A 24 8.79 2.46 -0.83
N LEU A 25 9.46 2.64 0.29
CA LEU A 25 10.47 3.66 0.47
C LEU A 25 11.62 3.17 1.30
N GLU A 26 12.81 3.46 0.86
CA GLU A 26 14.03 3.24 1.61
C GLU A 26 14.28 4.28 2.71
N THR A 27 14.74 3.85 3.84
CA THR A 27 15.08 4.78 4.90
C THR A 27 16.52 4.69 5.37
N ARG A 28 17.18 5.83 5.28
CA ARG A 28 18.11 6.25 6.32
C ARG A 28 17.40 7.32 7.16
N ARG A 29 17.61 7.30 8.48
CA ARG A 29 17.15 8.32 9.42
C ARG A 29 17.44 9.73 8.90
N VAL A 30 16.45 10.34 8.26
CA VAL A 30 16.42 11.77 7.96
C VAL A 30 15.12 12.27 8.54
N HIS A 31 15.14 13.42 9.18
CA HIS A 31 13.98 14.05 9.80
C HIS A 31 12.76 13.96 8.89
N GLY A 32 11.68 13.34 9.36
CA GLY A 32 10.54 12.90 8.54
C GLY A 32 10.01 13.94 7.55
N THR A 33 9.97 15.22 7.93
CA THR A 33 9.53 16.31 7.06
C THR A 33 10.44 16.53 5.83
N LEU A 34 11.77 16.48 5.99
CA LEU A 34 12.70 16.66 4.87
C LEU A 34 12.68 15.46 3.91
N PHE A 35 12.48 14.27 4.45
CA PHE A 35 12.32 13.06 3.65
C PHE A 35 11.05 13.14 2.79
N MET A 36 9.91 13.47 3.38
CA MET A 36 8.66 13.70 2.67
C MET A 36 8.86 14.72 1.55
N GLN A 37 9.38 15.91 1.85
CA GLN A 37 9.54 16.98 0.87
C GLN A 37 10.50 16.64 -0.28
N ARG A 38 11.64 15.99 0.02
CA ARG A 38 12.70 15.78 -0.97
C ARG A 38 12.60 14.47 -1.72
N LYS A 39 11.94 13.47 -1.16
CA LYS A 39 11.91 12.12 -1.72
C LYS A 39 10.51 11.62 -2.08
N ILE A 40 9.50 11.97 -1.28
CA ILE A 40 8.16 11.44 -1.46
C ILE A 40 7.29 12.34 -2.33
N LEU A 41 7.13 13.62 -1.93
CA LEU A 41 6.22 14.53 -2.63
C LEU A 41 6.52 14.65 -4.13
N PRO A 42 7.77 14.66 -4.60
CA PRO A 42 8.07 14.67 -6.03
C PRO A 42 7.61 13.42 -6.80
N LEU A 43 7.38 12.31 -6.10
CA LEU A 43 6.94 11.04 -6.71
C LEU A 43 5.42 10.86 -6.70
N ILE A 44 4.70 11.70 -5.93
CA ILE A 44 3.24 11.70 -5.91
C ILE A 44 2.75 12.42 -7.16
N THR A 45 2.34 11.66 -8.16
CA THR A 45 1.86 12.21 -9.43
C THR A 45 0.43 12.79 -9.30
N PRO A 46 0.05 13.73 -10.17
CA PRO A 46 -1.34 14.19 -10.26
C PRO A 46 -2.32 13.04 -10.55
N ALA A 47 -1.91 12.05 -11.34
CA ALA A 47 -2.73 10.88 -11.65
C ALA A 47 -3.00 10.02 -10.42
N ALA A 48 -1.99 9.80 -9.55
CA ALA A 48 -2.18 9.10 -8.29
C ALA A 48 -3.15 9.83 -7.35
N ARG A 49 -3.02 11.18 -7.23
CA ARG A 49 -3.96 12.00 -6.45
C ARG A 49 -5.38 11.93 -7.01
N ALA A 50 -5.53 12.02 -8.34
CA ALA A 50 -6.83 11.95 -8.99
C ALA A 50 -7.50 10.58 -8.79
N LEU A 51 -6.74 9.49 -8.80
CA LEU A 51 -7.25 8.16 -8.53
C LEU A 51 -7.79 8.05 -7.10
N VAL A 52 -7.02 8.49 -6.10
CA VAL A 52 -7.45 8.50 -4.70
C VAL A 52 -8.71 9.37 -4.51
N GLU A 53 -8.72 10.56 -5.12
CA GLU A 53 -9.85 11.48 -5.00
C GLU A 53 -11.11 10.95 -5.69
N LYS A 54 -10.99 10.30 -6.85
CA LYS A 54 -12.11 9.61 -7.51
C LYS A 54 -12.83 8.68 -6.54
N HIS A 55 -12.09 7.87 -5.83
CA HIS A 55 -12.65 6.91 -4.89
C HIS A 55 -13.21 7.59 -3.63
N ARG A 56 -12.55 8.64 -3.14
CA ARG A 56 -13.07 9.44 -2.02
C ARG A 56 -14.43 10.05 -2.36
N LEU A 57 -14.58 10.61 -3.56
CA LEU A 57 -15.84 11.20 -4.03
C LEU A 57 -16.96 10.17 -4.23
N GLN A 58 -16.62 8.89 -4.43
CA GLN A 58 -17.57 7.78 -4.47
C GLN A 58 -18.03 7.32 -3.07
N GLY A 59 -17.47 7.88 -2.01
CA GLY A 59 -17.76 7.49 -0.63
C GLY A 59 -17.07 6.20 -0.21
N ASP A 60 -16.04 5.81 -0.92
CA ASP A 60 -15.32 4.56 -0.69
C ASP A 60 -14.42 4.65 0.55
N THR A 61 -14.31 3.57 1.32
CA THR A 61 -13.37 3.47 2.45
C THR A 61 -11.94 3.30 1.94
N LEU A 62 -11.10 4.30 2.15
CA LEU A 62 -9.70 4.30 1.71
C LEU A 62 -8.79 3.64 2.75
N LEU A 63 -7.92 2.72 2.29
CA LEU A 63 -6.97 2.00 3.14
C LEU A 63 -5.62 1.88 2.43
N ILE A 64 -4.53 2.18 3.11
CA ILE A 64 -3.18 1.78 2.67
C ILE A 64 -2.82 0.44 3.32
N ILE A 65 -2.34 -0.53 2.51
CA ILE A 65 -1.72 -1.76 3.01
C ILE A 65 -0.35 -1.96 2.37
N THR A 66 0.71 -2.06 3.17
CA THR A 66 2.09 -2.04 2.69
C THR A 66 3.02 -2.92 3.52
N ALA A 67 4.04 -3.48 2.88
CA ALA A 67 5.12 -4.20 3.56
C ALA A 67 6.06 -3.24 4.31
N THR A 68 6.12 -1.98 3.89
CA THR A 68 6.95 -0.95 4.53
C THR A 68 6.48 -0.67 5.96
N ASN A 69 7.38 -0.25 6.82
CA ASN A 69 7.03 0.01 8.22
C ASN A 69 6.16 1.28 8.38
N ARG A 70 5.34 1.29 9.46
CA ARG A 70 4.43 2.38 9.78
C ARG A 70 5.11 3.73 9.87
N PHE A 71 6.26 3.81 10.50
CA PHE A 71 6.99 5.06 10.72
C PHE A 71 7.25 5.84 9.41
N ILE A 72 7.39 5.13 8.29
CA ILE A 72 7.62 5.72 6.97
C ILE A 72 6.31 5.99 6.24
N THR A 73 5.36 5.09 6.35
CA THR A 73 4.14 5.14 5.55
C THR A 73 3.05 6.02 6.15
N GLU A 74 3.07 6.26 7.45
CA GLU A 74 2.08 7.10 8.12
C GLU A 74 2.08 8.57 7.63
N PRO A 75 3.22 9.25 7.44
CA PRO A 75 3.24 10.58 6.82
C PRO A 75 2.70 10.59 5.38
N ILE A 76 2.86 9.49 4.66
CA ILE A 76 2.36 9.36 3.28
C ILE A 76 0.84 9.17 3.30
N ALA A 77 0.32 8.34 4.19
CA ALA A 77 -1.11 8.20 4.40
C ALA A 77 -1.76 9.55 4.74
N ALA A 78 -1.12 10.34 5.61
CA ALA A 78 -1.56 11.69 5.96
C ALA A 78 -1.55 12.63 4.75
N GLU A 79 -0.53 12.59 3.88
CA GLU A 79 -0.43 13.40 2.68
C GLU A 79 -1.57 13.12 1.67
N PHE A 80 -2.01 11.86 1.56
CA PHE A 80 -3.16 11.48 0.77
C PHE A 80 -4.51 11.66 1.49
N GLY A 81 -4.50 12.03 2.78
CA GLY A 81 -5.71 12.08 3.61
C GLY A 81 -6.39 10.72 3.75
N ILE A 82 -5.62 9.63 3.78
CA ILE A 82 -6.13 8.26 3.94
C ILE A 82 -6.02 7.86 5.42
N PRO A 83 -7.15 7.67 6.13
CA PRO A 83 -7.12 7.46 7.58
C PRO A 83 -6.74 6.04 7.98
N ASN A 84 -6.88 5.07 7.08
CA ASN A 84 -6.64 3.66 7.39
C ASN A 84 -5.29 3.21 6.85
N LEU A 85 -4.46 2.60 7.70
CA LEU A 85 -3.12 2.13 7.35
C LEU A 85 -2.84 0.78 7.99
N ILE A 86 -2.55 -0.22 7.15
CA ILE A 86 -1.98 -1.52 7.55
C ILE A 86 -0.54 -1.54 7.04
N ALA A 87 0.42 -1.29 7.91
CA ALA A 87 1.85 -1.29 7.62
C ALA A 87 2.56 -2.36 8.46
N THR A 88 3.77 -2.73 8.12
CA THR A 88 4.60 -3.56 9.01
C THR A 88 4.95 -2.76 10.26
N GLU A 89 4.70 -3.34 11.43
CA GLU A 89 4.98 -2.69 12.71
C GLU A 89 6.41 -3.05 13.17
N PRO A 90 7.33 -2.10 13.30
CA PRO A 90 8.64 -2.38 13.90
C PRO A 90 8.47 -2.67 15.39
N GLU A 91 9.20 -3.69 15.87
CA GLU A 91 9.22 -3.99 17.31
C GLU A 91 9.99 -2.90 18.07
N GLU A 92 9.35 -2.37 19.11
CA GLU A 92 9.94 -1.36 19.99
C GLU A 92 9.97 -1.88 21.44
N ILE A 93 11.12 -1.81 22.09
CA ILE A 93 11.30 -2.16 23.50
C ILE A 93 11.99 -0.96 24.21
N HIS A 94 11.36 -0.44 25.25
CA HIS A 94 11.86 0.71 26.01
C HIS A 94 12.19 1.96 25.15
N GLY A 95 11.40 2.24 24.10
CA GLY A 95 11.59 3.38 23.21
C GLY A 95 12.68 3.18 22.15
N HIS A 96 13.18 1.96 21.97
CA HIS A 96 14.19 1.61 20.97
C HIS A 96 13.72 0.51 20.03
N PHE A 97 13.90 0.72 18.72
CA PHE A 97 13.65 -0.31 17.74
C PHE A 97 14.64 -1.46 17.86
N THR A 98 14.14 -2.69 17.94
CA THR A 98 14.97 -3.90 18.08
C THR A 98 15.50 -4.42 16.75
N GLY A 99 14.99 -3.91 15.63
CA GLY A 99 15.25 -4.42 14.29
C GLY A 99 14.37 -5.61 13.88
N LYS A 100 13.43 -6.01 14.75
CA LYS A 100 12.45 -7.06 14.48
C LYS A 100 11.08 -6.47 14.10
N VAL A 101 10.17 -7.33 13.67
CA VAL A 101 8.77 -7.00 13.39
C VAL A 101 7.90 -7.41 14.57
N ALA A 102 7.00 -6.51 14.99
CA ALA A 102 5.98 -6.82 15.96
C ALA A 102 4.79 -7.51 15.29
N GLY A 103 4.49 -8.73 15.72
CA GLY A 103 3.38 -9.51 15.17
C GLY A 103 3.59 -9.99 13.73
N THR A 104 2.51 -10.07 12.94
CA THR A 104 2.55 -10.56 11.56
C THR A 104 3.03 -9.46 10.61
N PRO A 105 4.12 -9.67 9.83
CA PRO A 105 4.54 -8.73 8.78
C PRO A 105 3.45 -8.52 7.73
N SER A 106 3.32 -7.30 7.22
CA SER A 106 2.36 -6.98 6.14
C SER A 106 2.98 -7.32 4.77
N TYR A 107 3.28 -8.60 4.53
CA TYR A 107 3.94 -9.09 3.33
C TYR A 107 3.28 -10.38 2.84
N ARG A 108 3.01 -10.49 1.54
CA ARG A 108 2.34 -11.64 0.90
C ARG A 108 1.07 -12.06 1.65
N GLU A 109 1.01 -13.31 2.10
CA GLU A 109 -0.11 -13.87 2.88
C GLU A 109 -0.36 -13.10 4.19
N GLY A 110 0.67 -12.50 4.77
CA GLY A 110 0.54 -11.63 5.94
C GLY A 110 -0.29 -10.38 5.66
N LYS A 111 -0.24 -9.81 4.43
CA LYS A 111 -1.16 -8.74 4.03
C LYS A 111 -2.61 -9.22 4.10
N VAL A 112 -2.89 -10.38 3.52
CA VAL A 112 -4.23 -10.97 3.50
C VAL A 112 -4.75 -11.17 4.93
N GLN A 113 -3.94 -11.82 5.79
CA GLN A 113 -4.31 -12.06 7.19
C GLN A 113 -4.61 -10.75 7.94
N ARG A 114 -3.76 -9.74 7.79
CA ARG A 114 -3.93 -8.43 8.45
C ARG A 114 -5.14 -7.67 7.91
N LEU A 115 -5.40 -7.76 6.60
CA LEU A 115 -6.59 -7.17 6.01
C LEU A 115 -7.85 -7.82 6.56
N HIS A 116 -7.94 -9.14 6.63
CA HIS A 116 -9.09 -9.84 7.19
C HIS A 116 -9.32 -9.49 8.67
N THR A 117 -8.25 -9.36 9.45
CA THR A 117 -8.34 -8.90 10.85
C THR A 117 -8.92 -7.48 10.91
N TRP A 118 -8.45 -6.58 10.03
CA TRP A 118 -8.96 -5.20 9.96
C TRP A 118 -10.42 -5.15 9.50
N LEU A 119 -10.79 -5.91 8.47
CA LEU A 119 -12.15 -6.02 7.97
C LEU A 119 -13.13 -6.45 9.08
N HIS A 120 -12.78 -7.49 9.81
CA HIS A 120 -13.58 -7.98 10.94
C HIS A 120 -13.75 -6.90 12.02
N ALA A 121 -12.66 -6.24 12.40
CA ALA A 121 -12.69 -5.20 13.44
C ALA A 121 -13.53 -3.96 13.04
N HIS A 122 -13.62 -3.67 11.73
CA HIS A 122 -14.37 -2.52 11.20
C HIS A 122 -15.71 -2.89 10.58
N GLN A 123 -16.17 -4.15 10.72
CA GLN A 123 -17.41 -4.67 10.16
C GLN A 123 -17.52 -4.42 8.64
N GLN A 124 -16.40 -4.55 7.93
CA GLN A 124 -16.28 -4.38 6.49
C GLN A 124 -16.10 -5.73 5.79
N ASN A 125 -16.27 -5.76 4.48
CA ASN A 125 -16.05 -6.93 3.63
C ASN A 125 -15.41 -6.54 2.29
N LEU A 126 -15.07 -7.52 1.45
CA LEU A 126 -14.40 -7.29 0.16
C LEU A 126 -15.37 -7.08 -1.02
N ALA A 127 -16.69 -7.09 -0.79
CA ALA A 127 -17.65 -6.90 -1.88
C ALA A 127 -17.49 -5.52 -2.54
N GLY A 128 -17.31 -5.50 -3.85
CA GLY A 128 -17.03 -4.31 -4.64
C GLY A 128 -15.65 -3.70 -4.42
N SER A 129 -14.72 -4.42 -3.80
CA SER A 129 -13.38 -3.93 -3.47
C SER A 129 -12.47 -3.77 -4.68
N TRP A 130 -11.63 -2.74 -4.63
CA TRP A 130 -10.57 -2.46 -5.58
C TRP A 130 -9.19 -2.59 -4.93
N PHE A 131 -8.24 -3.26 -5.59
CA PHE A 131 -6.85 -3.33 -5.16
C PHE A 131 -5.91 -2.95 -6.30
N TYR A 132 -5.10 -1.93 -6.07
CA TYR A 132 -4.11 -1.40 -6.99
C TYR A 132 -2.71 -1.76 -6.48
N SER A 133 -1.93 -2.51 -7.23
CA SER A 133 -0.56 -2.88 -6.85
C SER A 133 0.36 -2.99 -8.06
N ASP A 134 1.64 -2.80 -7.82
CA ASP A 134 2.74 -2.95 -8.77
C ASP A 134 3.47 -4.28 -8.63
N SER A 135 3.31 -4.95 -7.49
CA SER A 135 4.17 -6.06 -7.10
C SER A 135 3.48 -7.41 -7.18
N HIS A 136 4.17 -8.38 -7.79
CA HIS A 136 3.74 -9.78 -7.77
C HIS A 136 3.63 -10.37 -6.34
N ASN A 137 4.30 -9.78 -5.35
CA ASN A 137 4.14 -10.19 -3.95
C ASN A 137 2.72 -9.98 -3.42
N ASP A 138 1.92 -9.17 -4.10
CA ASP A 138 0.53 -8.87 -3.75
C ASP A 138 -0.49 -9.77 -4.47
N LEU A 139 -0.04 -10.71 -5.29
CA LEU A 139 -0.92 -11.68 -5.94
C LEU A 139 -1.89 -12.40 -4.98
N PRO A 140 -1.48 -12.80 -3.75
CA PRO A 140 -2.41 -13.40 -2.80
C PRO A 140 -3.60 -12.49 -2.46
N LEU A 141 -3.39 -11.16 -2.39
CA LEU A 141 -4.44 -10.20 -2.11
C LEU A 141 -5.19 -9.76 -3.36
N LEU A 142 -4.50 -9.52 -4.48
CA LEU A 142 -5.12 -9.20 -5.77
C LEU A 142 -6.14 -10.27 -6.20
N SER A 143 -5.89 -11.52 -5.83
CA SER A 143 -6.78 -12.65 -6.15
C SER A 143 -8.04 -12.73 -5.26
N GLN A 144 -8.19 -11.86 -4.24
CA GLN A 144 -9.32 -11.89 -3.30
C GLN A 144 -10.28 -10.72 -3.46
N VAL A 145 -9.87 -9.67 -4.18
CA VAL A 145 -10.71 -8.49 -4.41
C VAL A 145 -11.54 -8.65 -5.68
N ASP A 146 -12.63 -7.91 -5.77
CA ASP A 146 -13.49 -7.95 -6.95
C ASP A 146 -12.86 -7.23 -8.16
N HIS A 147 -12.05 -6.19 -7.90
CA HIS A 147 -11.44 -5.37 -8.95
C HIS A 147 -9.91 -5.24 -8.74
N PRO A 148 -9.13 -6.28 -9.07
CA PRO A 148 -7.67 -6.19 -9.08
C PRO A 148 -7.18 -5.30 -10.22
N VAL A 149 -6.21 -4.42 -9.96
CA VAL A 149 -5.62 -3.51 -10.96
C VAL A 149 -4.10 -3.52 -10.81
N ALA A 150 -3.39 -3.84 -11.90
CA ALA A 150 -1.93 -3.74 -11.97
C ALA A 150 -1.53 -2.29 -12.30
N VAL A 151 -0.68 -1.68 -11.46
CA VAL A 151 -0.28 -0.27 -11.62
C VAL A 151 1.23 -0.18 -11.70
N ASN A 152 1.80 0.36 -12.80
CA ASN A 152 3.25 0.42 -13.04
C ASN A 152 3.96 -0.91 -12.70
N ALA A 153 3.30 -2.03 -12.97
CA ALA A 153 3.56 -3.33 -12.38
C ALA A 153 4.88 -3.95 -12.82
N ASP A 154 5.48 -4.73 -11.93
CA ASP A 154 6.64 -5.55 -12.25
C ASP A 154 6.32 -6.58 -13.38
N PRO A 155 7.34 -7.10 -14.09
CA PRO A 155 7.12 -8.01 -15.22
C PRO A 155 6.31 -9.27 -14.87
N VAL A 156 6.41 -9.77 -13.63
CA VAL A 156 5.70 -10.97 -13.18
C VAL A 156 4.21 -10.65 -12.98
N LEU A 157 3.89 -9.55 -12.30
CA LEU A 157 2.52 -9.10 -12.13
C LEU A 157 1.89 -8.70 -13.46
N THR A 158 2.64 -8.01 -14.34
CA THR A 158 2.19 -7.64 -15.69
C THR A 158 1.77 -8.88 -16.50
N ALA A 159 2.61 -9.92 -16.52
CA ALA A 159 2.29 -11.17 -17.21
C ALA A 159 1.08 -11.88 -16.59
N HIS A 160 0.94 -11.81 -15.27
CA HIS A 160 -0.19 -12.41 -14.56
C HIS A 160 -1.50 -11.66 -14.85
N ALA A 161 -1.47 -10.33 -14.79
CA ALA A 161 -2.62 -9.48 -15.10
C ALA A 161 -3.11 -9.70 -16.52
N LEU A 162 -2.20 -9.74 -17.51
CA LEU A 162 -2.52 -10.03 -18.90
C LEU A 162 -3.22 -11.39 -19.06
N ARG A 163 -2.71 -12.42 -18.41
CA ARG A 163 -3.27 -13.79 -18.47
C ARG A 163 -4.68 -13.88 -17.88
N LEU A 164 -4.97 -13.10 -16.84
CA LEU A 164 -6.27 -13.11 -16.14
C LEU A 164 -7.23 -12.01 -16.63
N GLY A 165 -6.81 -11.15 -17.56
CA GLY A 165 -7.62 -10.03 -18.05
C GLY A 165 -7.78 -8.90 -17.01
N TRP A 166 -6.88 -8.78 -16.04
CA TRP A 166 -6.90 -7.68 -15.09
C TRP A 166 -6.49 -6.37 -15.74
N PRO A 167 -7.13 -5.26 -15.42
CA PRO A 167 -6.69 -3.95 -15.89
C PRO A 167 -5.25 -3.65 -15.49
N ALA A 168 -4.51 -3.03 -16.42
CA ALA A 168 -3.17 -2.50 -16.17
C ALA A 168 -3.15 -1.00 -16.51
N ILE A 169 -2.69 -0.17 -15.59
CA ILE A 169 -2.63 1.29 -15.75
C ILE A 169 -1.24 1.84 -15.38
N HIS A 170 -0.95 3.04 -15.89
CA HIS A 170 0.23 3.81 -15.51
C HIS A 170 -0.22 5.12 -14.86
N LEU A 171 0.45 5.53 -13.78
CA LEU A 171 0.17 6.74 -13.00
C LEU A 171 1.37 7.72 -13.06
N GLU A 172 1.88 7.96 -14.28
CA GLU A 172 2.93 8.94 -14.52
C GLU A 172 2.40 10.36 -14.65
#